data_dfbd42159cfcd920b4446ff8ace55f0f
#
_entry.id   dfbd42159cfcd920b4446ff8ace55f0f
#
_cell.length_a   1.000
_cell.length_b   1.000
_cell.length_c   1.000
_cell.angle_alpha   90.00
_cell.angle_beta   90.00
_cell.angle_gamma   90.00
#
_symmetry.space_group_name_H-M   'P 1'
#
loop_
_entity.id
_entity.type
_entity.pdbx_description
1 polymer ?
#
loop_
_entity_poly.entity_id
_entity_poly.type
_entity_poly.pdbx_seq_one_letter_code
_entity_poly.pdbx_strand_id
1 'polypeptide(L)'
;MVGTAFADPIHDAARKGDIEAVKQHLAAGRNVNAKDDKGRTPLHRAAREGHKEVAELLIAAGADLNTKDKEGKTPFYHAARWGHTNIAALLIAAGADVNAKDDKGRTPLDRAVGYTEIVALLRKRGGKTSEELNALIDAAEAGNIEAVKQHLAAGMDVNAKDEDGVTPLHEAALWGHNEVAELLIANGAEVNAIIVSGPYQGKTPLDLAIRHKKNETADLLRKHGGRTAEVLALMPRLSDIRTYWERVQLAELAINGKVGLKYEVLYSSDLKEWHVMDTVTLETSPLVYVDKSATECPHWCLQPMRFYRVKLIE
;
A
#
# COMPACT_ATOMS: atom_id res chain seq x y z
N MET A 1 4.22 19.13 37.80
CA MET A 1 3.00 18.29 37.81
C MET A 1 2.98 17.47 36.55
N VAL A 2 3.30 16.16 36.66
CA VAL A 2 3.23 15.24 35.57
C VAL A 2 1.76 14.90 35.36
N GLY A 3 1.15 15.45 34.32
CA GLY A 3 -0.23 15.19 33.99
C GLY A 3 -0.39 13.71 33.64
N THR A 4 -1.09 12.96 34.48
CA THR A 4 -1.65 11.67 34.13
C THR A 4 -2.51 11.89 32.89
N ALA A 5 -2.11 11.31 31.77
CA ALA A 5 -2.92 11.27 30.53
C ALA A 5 -4.22 10.51 30.87
N PHE A 6 -5.26 11.26 31.26
CA PHE A 6 -6.61 10.70 31.38
C PHE A 6 -7.02 10.21 29.98
N ALA A 7 -7.40 8.95 29.89
CA ALA A 7 -8.05 8.45 28.67
C ALA A 7 -9.18 9.40 28.30
N ASP A 8 -9.26 9.83 27.04
CA ASP A 8 -10.33 10.74 26.60
C ASP A 8 -11.68 10.15 27.05
N PRO A 9 -12.57 10.91 27.67
CA PRO A 9 -13.83 10.42 28.25
C PRO A 9 -14.66 9.54 27.29
N ILE A 10 -14.58 9.77 25.98
CA ILE A 10 -15.29 8.95 24.98
C ILE A 10 -14.74 7.51 24.93
N HIS A 11 -13.43 7.29 25.16
CA HIS A 11 -12.85 5.94 25.22
C HIS A 11 -13.37 5.18 26.45
N ASP A 12 -13.50 5.85 27.57
CA ASP A 12 -13.99 5.24 28.81
C ASP A 12 -15.49 4.92 28.72
N ALA A 13 -16.28 5.83 28.13
CA ALA A 13 -17.69 5.62 27.83
C ALA A 13 -17.86 4.43 26.87
N ALA A 14 -17.08 4.36 25.80
CA ALA A 14 -17.12 3.25 24.84
C ALA A 14 -16.71 1.92 25.47
N ARG A 15 -15.71 1.91 26.35
CA ARG A 15 -15.28 0.74 27.11
C ARG A 15 -16.33 0.23 28.08
N LYS A 16 -17.13 1.12 28.68
CA LYS A 16 -18.19 0.79 29.65
C LYS A 16 -19.52 0.43 28.99
N GLY A 17 -19.67 0.68 27.69
CA GLY A 17 -20.94 0.50 26.99
C GLY A 17 -21.95 1.60 27.30
N ASP A 18 -21.49 2.76 27.79
CA ASP A 18 -22.37 3.88 28.17
C ASP A 18 -22.78 4.68 26.91
N ILE A 19 -23.92 4.28 26.34
CA ILE A 19 -24.48 4.83 25.10
C ILE A 19 -24.75 6.34 25.26
N GLU A 20 -25.34 6.75 26.38
CA GLU A 20 -25.71 8.15 26.59
C GLU A 20 -24.48 9.04 26.75
N ALA A 21 -23.45 8.58 27.47
CA ALA A 21 -22.20 9.32 27.56
C ALA A 21 -21.50 9.41 26.19
N VAL A 22 -21.50 8.35 25.37
CA VAL A 22 -20.95 8.39 24.00
C VAL A 22 -21.70 9.41 23.15
N LYS A 23 -23.03 9.42 23.16
CA LYS A 23 -23.85 10.42 22.44
C LYS A 23 -23.50 11.85 22.87
N GLN A 24 -23.40 12.09 24.18
CA GLN A 24 -23.03 13.42 24.73
C GLN A 24 -21.65 13.85 24.24
N HIS A 25 -20.67 12.95 24.25
CA HIS A 25 -19.31 13.27 23.77
C HIS A 25 -19.29 13.58 22.27
N LEU A 26 -20.02 12.81 21.46
CA LEU A 26 -20.13 13.06 20.01
C LEU A 26 -20.85 14.40 19.73
N ALA A 27 -21.95 14.69 20.44
CA ALA A 27 -22.69 15.95 20.33
C ALA A 27 -21.83 17.16 20.76
N ALA A 28 -20.89 16.96 21.69
CA ALA A 28 -19.92 17.97 22.12
C ALA A 28 -18.74 18.12 21.11
N GLY A 29 -18.79 17.48 19.95
CA GLY A 29 -17.77 17.59 18.90
C GLY A 29 -16.47 16.81 19.20
N ARG A 30 -16.49 15.83 20.10
CA ARG A 30 -15.32 14.99 20.33
C ARG A 30 -15.00 14.17 19.09
N ASN A 31 -13.70 14.04 18.80
CA ASN A 31 -13.25 13.28 17.66
C ASN A 31 -13.55 11.77 17.87
N VAL A 32 -14.44 11.22 17.02
CA VAL A 32 -14.82 9.81 17.03
C VAL A 32 -13.63 8.87 16.81
N ASN A 33 -12.57 9.35 16.14
CA ASN A 33 -11.34 8.63 15.83
C ASN A 33 -10.15 9.02 16.73
N ALA A 34 -10.41 9.69 17.86
CA ALA A 34 -9.37 10.00 18.84
C ALA A 34 -8.64 8.71 19.28
N LYS A 35 -7.31 8.78 19.41
CA LYS A 35 -6.48 7.63 19.83
C LYS A 35 -6.05 7.78 21.28
N ASP A 36 -6.19 6.71 22.05
CA ASP A 36 -5.65 6.61 23.43
C ASP A 36 -4.12 6.33 23.39
N ASP A 37 -3.51 6.21 24.58
CA ASP A 37 -2.08 5.93 24.76
C ASP A 37 -1.61 4.63 24.08
N LYS A 38 -2.53 3.71 23.79
CA LYS A 38 -2.27 2.47 23.06
C LYS A 38 -2.65 2.56 21.57
N GLY A 39 -2.95 3.75 21.06
CA GLY A 39 -3.36 3.99 19.69
C GLY A 39 -4.78 3.52 19.38
N ARG A 40 -5.58 3.16 20.37
CA ARG A 40 -6.93 2.63 20.19
C ARG A 40 -7.94 3.75 20.10
N THR A 41 -8.88 3.63 19.17
CA THR A 41 -10.03 4.51 19.05
C THR A 41 -11.18 4.03 19.97
N PRO A 42 -12.23 4.85 20.21
CA PRO A 42 -13.43 4.40 20.90
C PRO A 42 -14.03 3.12 20.33
N LEU A 43 -13.99 2.95 18.99
CA LEU A 43 -14.48 1.75 18.30
C LEU A 43 -13.68 0.49 18.67
N HIS A 44 -12.35 0.60 18.85
CA HIS A 44 -11.54 -0.51 19.38
C HIS A 44 -12.02 -0.94 20.78
N ARG A 45 -12.35 0.03 21.63
CA ARG A 45 -12.82 -0.24 22.99
C ARG A 45 -14.18 -0.95 22.97
N ALA A 46 -15.14 -0.41 22.22
CA ALA A 46 -16.47 -1.02 22.07
C ALA A 46 -16.36 -2.44 21.48
N ALA A 47 -15.53 -2.62 20.44
CA ALA A 47 -15.33 -3.91 19.79
C ALA A 47 -14.68 -4.97 20.69
N ARG A 48 -13.75 -4.54 21.55
CA ARG A 48 -13.06 -5.42 22.48
C ARG A 48 -13.97 -5.90 23.62
N GLU A 49 -14.83 -5.01 24.12
CA GLU A 49 -15.66 -5.28 25.32
C GLU A 49 -17.07 -5.82 24.94
N GLY A 50 -17.41 -5.86 23.64
CA GLY A 50 -18.66 -6.46 23.18
C GLY A 50 -19.87 -5.51 23.13
N HIS A 51 -19.65 -4.21 23.15
CA HIS A 51 -20.73 -3.20 23.21
C HIS A 51 -21.24 -2.84 21.81
N LYS A 52 -22.19 -3.65 21.30
CA LYS A 52 -22.72 -3.56 19.92
C LYS A 52 -23.36 -2.21 19.64
N GLU A 53 -24.25 -1.74 20.50
CA GLU A 53 -24.99 -0.48 20.33
C GLU A 53 -24.06 0.74 20.32
N VAL A 54 -23.00 0.70 21.11
CA VAL A 54 -21.94 1.73 21.08
C VAL A 54 -21.15 1.66 19.77
N ALA A 55 -20.83 0.45 19.29
CA ALA A 55 -20.15 0.29 18.01
C ALA A 55 -21.02 0.81 16.84
N GLU A 56 -22.31 0.51 16.82
CA GLU A 56 -23.27 1.04 15.83
C GLU A 56 -23.28 2.58 15.84
N LEU A 57 -23.33 3.18 17.01
CA LEU A 57 -23.34 4.63 17.17
C LEU A 57 -22.05 5.27 16.66
N LEU A 58 -20.88 4.69 17.00
CA LEU A 58 -19.58 5.19 16.56
C LEU A 58 -19.40 5.06 15.05
N ILE A 59 -19.85 3.94 14.45
CA ILE A 59 -19.82 3.73 12.99
C ILE A 59 -20.71 4.76 12.29
N ALA A 60 -21.93 4.97 12.79
CA ALA A 60 -22.84 6.00 12.27
C ALA A 60 -22.27 7.42 12.37
N ALA A 61 -21.41 7.69 13.36
CA ALA A 61 -20.69 8.94 13.53
C ALA A 61 -19.41 9.06 12.71
N GLY A 62 -19.12 8.10 11.81
CA GLY A 62 -17.95 8.12 10.92
C GLY A 62 -16.67 7.57 11.55
N ALA A 63 -16.76 6.61 12.47
CA ALA A 63 -15.59 5.93 12.98
C ALA A 63 -14.86 5.16 11.86
N ASP A 64 -13.53 5.30 11.79
CA ASP A 64 -12.69 4.52 10.88
C ASP A 64 -12.61 3.06 11.36
N LEU A 65 -13.03 2.14 10.47
CA LEU A 65 -13.15 0.71 10.75
C LEU A 65 -11.79 -0.01 10.75
N ASN A 66 -10.79 0.56 10.02
CA ASN A 66 -9.51 -0.08 9.73
C ASN A 66 -8.32 0.59 10.42
N THR A 67 -8.57 1.58 11.27
CA THR A 67 -7.52 2.16 12.12
C THR A 67 -6.81 1.06 12.90
N LYS A 68 -5.47 1.07 12.88
CA LYS A 68 -4.64 0.15 13.68
C LYS A 68 -4.23 0.79 15.01
N ASP A 69 -4.28 0.01 16.08
CA ASP A 69 -3.68 0.35 17.37
C ASP A 69 -2.15 0.18 17.35
N LYS A 70 -1.45 0.44 18.46
CA LYS A 70 0.03 0.30 18.55
C LYS A 70 0.56 -1.14 18.41
N GLU A 71 -0.31 -2.12 18.32
CA GLU A 71 0.03 -3.53 18.05
C GLU A 71 -0.46 -3.97 16.65
N GLY A 72 -0.83 -3.02 15.78
CA GLY A 72 -1.34 -3.26 14.43
C GLY A 72 -2.76 -3.82 14.38
N LYS A 73 -3.48 -3.89 15.50
CA LYS A 73 -4.80 -4.50 15.58
C LYS A 73 -5.90 -3.51 15.23
N THR A 74 -6.86 -3.94 14.41
CA THR A 74 -8.07 -3.17 14.07
C THR A 74 -9.20 -3.43 15.08
N PRO A 75 -10.27 -2.60 15.10
CA PRO A 75 -11.48 -2.90 15.88
C PRO A 75 -12.04 -4.30 15.57
N PHE A 76 -12.05 -4.68 14.28
CA PHE A 76 -12.51 -6.00 13.84
C PHE A 76 -11.65 -7.14 14.42
N TYR A 77 -10.32 -7.00 14.42
CA TYR A 77 -9.41 -7.96 15.06
C TYR A 77 -9.75 -8.17 16.55
N HIS A 78 -10.08 -7.09 17.27
CA HIS A 78 -10.48 -7.21 18.67
C HIS A 78 -11.82 -7.94 18.82
N ALA A 79 -12.84 -7.64 18.01
CA ALA A 79 -14.12 -8.35 18.02
C ALA A 79 -13.93 -9.85 17.77
N ALA A 80 -13.12 -10.22 16.77
CA ALA A 80 -12.82 -11.61 16.43
C ALA A 80 -12.10 -12.35 17.58
N ARG A 81 -11.08 -11.71 18.15
CA ARG A 81 -10.28 -12.29 19.25
C ARG A 81 -11.09 -12.58 20.51
N TRP A 82 -12.11 -11.77 20.79
CA TRP A 82 -12.90 -11.87 22.02
C TRP A 82 -14.27 -12.54 21.81
N GLY A 83 -14.54 -13.05 20.63
CA GLY A 83 -15.75 -13.82 20.36
C GLY A 83 -17.02 -12.99 20.14
N HIS A 84 -16.90 -11.68 19.85
CA HIS A 84 -18.04 -10.78 19.72
C HIS A 84 -18.64 -10.86 18.31
N THR A 85 -19.35 -11.96 18.00
CA THR A 85 -19.92 -12.28 16.68
C THR A 85 -20.80 -11.17 16.12
N ASN A 86 -21.63 -10.55 16.96
CA ASN A 86 -22.56 -9.48 16.55
C ASN A 86 -21.81 -8.23 16.07
N ILE A 87 -20.73 -7.86 16.77
CA ILE A 87 -19.89 -6.72 16.39
C ILE A 87 -19.06 -7.06 15.14
N ALA A 88 -18.54 -8.27 15.06
CA ALA A 88 -17.84 -8.74 13.86
C ALA A 88 -18.74 -8.67 12.63
N ALA A 89 -19.98 -9.14 12.74
CA ALA A 89 -20.96 -9.04 11.66
C ALA A 89 -21.27 -7.59 11.27
N LEU A 90 -21.41 -6.71 12.26
CA LEU A 90 -21.64 -5.27 12.06
C LEU A 90 -20.47 -4.62 11.31
N LEU A 91 -19.24 -4.86 11.76
CA LEU A 91 -18.02 -4.29 11.14
C LEU A 91 -17.82 -4.79 9.72
N ILE A 92 -18.07 -6.08 9.46
CA ILE A 92 -18.06 -6.64 8.09
C ILE A 92 -19.09 -5.94 7.20
N ALA A 93 -20.33 -5.78 7.69
CA ALA A 93 -21.39 -5.11 6.92
C ALA A 93 -21.05 -3.65 6.60
N ALA A 94 -20.29 -3.00 7.47
CA ALA A 94 -19.79 -1.64 7.28
C ALA A 94 -18.53 -1.55 6.40
N GLY A 95 -17.92 -2.68 5.96
CA GLY A 95 -16.77 -2.70 5.07
C GLY A 95 -15.40 -2.80 5.76
N ALA A 96 -15.35 -3.33 6.99
CA ALA A 96 -14.07 -3.59 7.64
C ALA A 96 -13.26 -4.67 6.91
N ASP A 97 -11.93 -4.49 6.86
CA ASP A 97 -11.02 -5.49 6.30
C ASP A 97 -10.97 -6.74 7.20
N VAL A 98 -11.48 -7.86 6.67
CA VAL A 98 -11.56 -9.14 7.38
C VAL A 98 -10.20 -9.84 7.51
N ASN A 99 -9.20 -9.43 6.74
CA ASN A 99 -7.87 -10.03 6.67
C ASN A 99 -6.76 -9.10 7.18
N ALA A 100 -7.11 -7.97 7.80
CA ALA A 100 -6.12 -7.03 8.33
C ALA A 100 -5.18 -7.73 9.32
N LYS A 101 -3.87 -7.74 9.00
CA LYS A 101 -2.84 -8.34 9.85
C LYS A 101 -2.45 -7.38 10.99
N ASP A 102 -2.19 -7.96 12.18
CA ASP A 102 -1.53 -7.25 13.29
C ASP A 102 -0.01 -7.15 13.04
N ASP A 103 0.75 -6.48 13.94
CA ASP A 103 2.22 -6.33 13.81
C ASP A 103 3.02 -7.64 13.95
N LYS A 104 2.33 -8.75 14.20
CA LYS A 104 2.90 -10.11 14.20
C LYS A 104 2.40 -10.93 13.01
N GLY A 105 1.88 -10.29 11.98
CA GLY A 105 1.38 -10.93 10.76
C GLY A 105 0.08 -11.73 10.93
N ARG A 106 -0.56 -11.72 12.09
CA ARG A 106 -1.72 -12.54 12.38
C ARG A 106 -3.01 -11.87 11.95
N THR A 107 -3.88 -12.62 11.31
CA THR A 107 -5.21 -12.19 10.92
C THR A 107 -6.25 -12.33 12.05
N PRO A 108 -7.43 -11.71 11.92
CA PRO A 108 -8.55 -11.96 12.83
C PRO A 108 -8.92 -13.45 12.94
N LEU A 109 -8.82 -14.21 11.83
CA LEU A 109 -9.13 -15.64 11.81
C LEU A 109 -8.13 -16.45 12.63
N ASP A 110 -6.84 -16.13 12.62
CA ASP A 110 -5.83 -16.77 13.46
C ASP A 110 -6.11 -16.58 14.96
N ARG A 111 -6.89 -15.57 15.31
CA ARG A 111 -7.20 -15.23 16.71
C ARG A 111 -8.59 -15.61 17.16
N ALA A 112 -9.46 -16.02 16.24
CA ALA A 112 -10.83 -16.46 16.53
C ALA A 112 -10.90 -17.93 17.04
N VAL A 113 -9.78 -18.48 17.49
CA VAL A 113 -9.67 -19.87 17.96
C VAL A 113 -10.64 -20.12 19.12
N GLY A 114 -11.46 -21.15 18.98
CA GLY A 114 -12.47 -21.52 19.98
C GLY A 114 -13.84 -20.84 19.78
N TYR A 115 -13.96 -19.88 18.88
CA TYR A 115 -15.22 -19.19 18.59
C TYR A 115 -15.78 -19.65 17.23
N THR A 116 -16.47 -20.81 17.23
CA THR A 116 -16.94 -21.47 15.99
C THR A 116 -17.84 -20.59 15.12
N GLU A 117 -18.70 -19.78 15.72
CA GLU A 117 -19.60 -18.86 14.98
C GLU A 117 -18.81 -17.76 14.25
N ILE A 118 -17.81 -17.16 14.91
CA ILE A 118 -16.96 -16.15 14.28
C ILE A 118 -16.11 -16.78 13.17
N VAL A 119 -15.54 -17.96 13.41
CA VAL A 119 -14.77 -18.68 12.38
C VAL A 119 -15.64 -18.92 11.13
N ALA A 120 -16.87 -19.41 11.32
CA ALA A 120 -17.81 -19.62 10.22
C ALA A 120 -18.18 -18.30 9.50
N LEU A 121 -18.43 -17.23 10.26
CA LEU A 121 -18.70 -15.91 9.72
C LEU A 121 -17.53 -15.39 8.89
N LEU A 122 -16.31 -15.44 9.43
CA LEU A 122 -15.08 -15.02 8.75
C LEU A 122 -14.87 -15.80 7.46
N ARG A 123 -14.95 -17.13 7.51
CA ARG A 123 -14.80 -18.00 6.33
C ARG A 123 -15.81 -17.63 5.22
N LYS A 124 -17.08 -17.44 5.59
CA LYS A 124 -18.14 -17.03 4.66
C LYS A 124 -17.85 -15.67 4.00
N ARG A 125 -17.04 -14.81 4.63
CA ARG A 125 -16.70 -13.46 4.16
C ARG A 125 -15.30 -13.34 3.60
N GLY A 126 -14.66 -14.47 3.26
CA GLY A 126 -13.33 -14.50 2.67
C GLY A 126 -12.19 -14.32 3.67
N GLY A 127 -12.47 -14.53 4.97
CA GLY A 127 -11.43 -14.53 6.01
C GLY A 127 -10.45 -15.68 5.78
N LYS A 128 -9.18 -15.37 5.81
CA LYS A 128 -8.04 -16.29 5.65
C LYS A 128 -7.14 -16.23 6.87
N THR A 129 -6.42 -17.32 7.14
CA THR A 129 -5.33 -17.34 8.13
C THR A 129 -4.10 -16.61 7.56
N SER A 130 -3.16 -16.23 8.41
CA SER A 130 -1.87 -15.69 7.97
C SER A 130 -1.13 -16.68 7.08
N GLU A 131 -1.16 -17.96 7.42
CA GLU A 131 -0.58 -19.03 6.61
C GLU A 131 -1.21 -19.10 5.21
N GLU A 132 -2.55 -19.06 5.11
CA GLU A 132 -3.25 -19.06 3.82
C GLU A 132 -2.98 -17.79 3.00
N LEU A 133 -2.76 -16.65 3.65
CA LEU A 133 -2.41 -15.41 2.94
C LEU A 133 -0.96 -15.40 2.46
N ASN A 134 -0.06 -16.11 3.15
CA ASN A 134 1.35 -16.17 2.81
C ASN A 134 1.69 -17.36 1.90
N ALA A 135 0.78 -18.30 1.69
CA ALA A 135 1.06 -19.55 0.96
C ALA A 135 1.69 -19.34 -0.43
N LEU A 136 1.34 -18.26 -1.14
CA LEU A 136 1.97 -17.92 -2.42
C LEU A 136 3.41 -17.40 -2.23
N ILE A 137 3.67 -16.66 -1.16
CA ILE A 137 5.01 -16.16 -0.79
C ILE A 137 5.90 -17.36 -0.43
N ASP A 138 5.41 -18.25 0.42
CA ASP A 138 6.13 -19.47 0.86
C ASP A 138 6.43 -20.40 -0.32
N ALA A 139 5.47 -20.55 -1.25
CA ALA A 139 5.67 -21.31 -2.49
C ALA A 139 6.73 -20.69 -3.41
N ALA A 140 6.78 -19.36 -3.47
CA ALA A 140 7.79 -18.63 -4.24
C ALA A 140 9.18 -18.70 -3.58
N GLU A 141 9.25 -18.63 -2.25
CA GLU A 141 10.47 -18.85 -1.46
C GLU A 141 11.05 -20.24 -1.71
N ALA A 142 10.18 -21.28 -1.67
CA ALA A 142 10.59 -22.66 -1.90
C ALA A 142 10.92 -22.99 -3.37
N GLY A 143 10.67 -22.06 -4.31
CA GLY A 143 10.83 -22.31 -5.75
C GLY A 143 9.84 -23.32 -6.30
N ASN A 144 8.73 -23.59 -5.60
CA ASN A 144 7.74 -24.60 -5.97
C ASN A 144 6.78 -24.06 -7.03
N ILE A 145 7.17 -24.17 -8.30
CA ILE A 145 6.41 -23.65 -9.42
C ILE A 145 4.98 -24.22 -9.53
N GLU A 146 4.80 -25.50 -9.18
CA GLU A 146 3.47 -26.13 -9.24
C GLU A 146 2.54 -25.58 -8.14
N ALA A 147 3.05 -25.36 -6.92
CA ALA A 147 2.29 -24.72 -5.87
C ALA A 147 1.96 -23.26 -6.25
N VAL A 148 2.90 -22.51 -6.81
CA VAL A 148 2.66 -21.15 -7.32
C VAL A 148 1.54 -21.14 -8.36
N LYS A 149 1.55 -22.05 -9.36
CA LYS A 149 0.47 -22.19 -10.34
C LYS A 149 -0.88 -22.46 -9.69
N GLN A 150 -0.92 -23.40 -8.72
CA GLN A 150 -2.15 -23.75 -8.00
C GLN A 150 -2.71 -22.56 -7.23
N HIS A 151 -1.87 -21.81 -6.52
CA HIS A 151 -2.29 -20.64 -5.75
C HIS A 151 -2.80 -19.52 -6.65
N LEU A 152 -2.13 -19.24 -7.77
CA LEU A 152 -2.59 -18.26 -8.76
C LEU A 152 -3.91 -18.69 -9.40
N ALA A 153 -4.06 -19.96 -9.77
CA ALA A 153 -5.31 -20.52 -10.31
C ALA A 153 -6.46 -20.45 -9.28
N ALA A 154 -6.16 -20.55 -7.98
CA ALA A 154 -7.12 -20.35 -6.90
C ALA A 154 -7.47 -18.86 -6.66
N GLY A 155 -6.94 -17.94 -7.48
CA GLY A 155 -7.23 -16.51 -7.39
C GLY A 155 -6.50 -15.80 -6.25
N MET A 156 -5.36 -16.33 -5.78
CA MET A 156 -4.53 -15.60 -4.84
C MET A 156 -3.91 -14.37 -5.51
N ASP A 157 -3.81 -13.28 -4.75
CA ASP A 157 -3.19 -12.05 -5.22
C ASP A 157 -1.70 -12.27 -5.48
N VAL A 158 -1.27 -12.11 -6.72
CA VAL A 158 0.15 -12.22 -7.14
C VAL A 158 1.04 -11.19 -6.42
N ASN A 159 0.45 -10.09 -5.95
CA ASN A 159 1.10 -9.02 -5.22
C ASN A 159 0.82 -9.07 -3.71
N ALA A 160 0.38 -10.23 -3.20
CA ALA A 160 0.20 -10.45 -1.77
C ALA A 160 1.46 -10.01 -1.01
N LYS A 161 1.28 -9.35 0.14
CA LYS A 161 2.37 -8.86 0.99
C LYS A 161 2.29 -9.51 2.36
N ASP A 162 3.44 -9.91 2.88
CA ASP A 162 3.56 -10.27 4.28
C ASP A 162 3.58 -9.03 5.19
N GLU A 163 3.94 -9.18 6.46
CA GLU A 163 4.01 -8.09 7.45
C GLU A 163 5.10 -7.05 7.16
N ASP A 164 6.16 -7.46 6.48
CA ASP A 164 7.28 -6.61 6.07
C ASP A 164 7.08 -6.00 4.68
N GLY A 165 6.00 -6.36 3.98
CA GLY A 165 5.72 -5.93 2.60
C GLY A 165 6.48 -6.75 1.56
N VAL A 166 6.99 -7.91 1.93
CA VAL A 166 7.63 -8.86 1.01
C VAL A 166 6.55 -9.48 0.12
N THR A 167 6.80 -9.50 -1.19
CA THR A 167 5.91 -10.13 -2.18
C THR A 167 6.49 -11.46 -2.66
N PRO A 168 5.69 -12.33 -3.30
CA PRO A 168 6.21 -13.56 -3.92
C PRO A 168 7.39 -13.31 -4.87
N LEU A 169 7.37 -12.19 -5.59
CA LEU A 169 8.46 -11.84 -6.51
C LEU A 169 9.75 -11.44 -5.76
N HIS A 170 9.66 -10.86 -4.56
CA HIS A 170 10.84 -10.62 -3.73
C HIS A 170 11.51 -11.93 -3.33
N GLU A 171 10.74 -12.93 -2.90
CA GLU A 171 11.26 -14.24 -2.52
C GLU A 171 11.87 -14.97 -3.71
N ALA A 172 11.15 -15.03 -4.83
CA ALA A 172 11.69 -15.62 -6.06
C ALA A 172 13.02 -14.95 -6.48
N ALA A 173 13.12 -13.63 -6.33
CA ALA A 173 14.33 -12.87 -6.64
C ALA A 173 15.48 -13.12 -5.65
N LEU A 174 15.16 -13.18 -4.35
CA LEU A 174 16.13 -13.46 -3.27
C LEU A 174 16.79 -14.83 -3.46
N TRP A 175 15.99 -15.84 -3.78
CA TRP A 175 16.46 -17.23 -3.90
C TRP A 175 16.94 -17.59 -5.32
N GLY A 176 16.59 -16.78 -6.32
CA GLY A 176 17.02 -16.99 -7.73
C GLY A 176 16.14 -18.00 -8.47
N HIS A 177 14.87 -18.08 -8.15
CA HIS A 177 13.91 -18.98 -8.78
C HIS A 177 13.37 -18.36 -10.09
N ASN A 178 14.13 -18.45 -11.17
CA ASN A 178 13.87 -17.77 -12.42
C ASN A 178 12.49 -18.12 -13.02
N GLU A 179 12.13 -19.40 -13.05
CA GLU A 179 10.85 -19.86 -13.61
C GLU A 179 9.65 -19.34 -12.77
N VAL A 180 9.81 -19.30 -11.45
CA VAL A 180 8.79 -18.72 -10.55
C VAL A 180 8.69 -17.22 -10.78
N ALA A 181 9.81 -16.50 -10.87
CA ALA A 181 9.83 -15.06 -11.12
C ALA A 181 9.16 -14.73 -12.48
N GLU A 182 9.47 -15.49 -13.54
CA GLU A 182 8.85 -15.31 -14.85
C GLU A 182 7.34 -15.55 -14.81
N LEU A 183 6.90 -16.61 -14.13
CA LEU A 183 5.49 -16.93 -13.94
C LEU A 183 4.75 -15.83 -13.18
N LEU A 184 5.32 -15.31 -12.09
CA LEU A 184 4.74 -14.24 -11.30
C LEU A 184 4.61 -12.95 -12.12
N ILE A 185 5.65 -12.58 -12.87
CA ILE A 185 5.64 -11.41 -13.76
C ILE A 185 4.59 -11.55 -14.85
N ALA A 186 4.47 -12.73 -15.46
CA ALA A 186 3.45 -13.01 -16.48
C ALA A 186 2.01 -12.90 -15.93
N ASN A 187 1.83 -13.08 -14.60
CA ASN A 187 0.55 -12.91 -13.91
C ASN A 187 0.38 -11.51 -13.30
N GLY A 188 1.20 -10.54 -13.65
CA GLY A 188 1.05 -9.15 -13.23
C GLY A 188 1.72 -8.78 -11.91
N ALA A 189 2.78 -9.48 -11.51
CA ALA A 189 3.54 -9.09 -10.34
C ALA A 189 4.15 -7.69 -10.48
N GLU A 190 4.08 -6.89 -9.42
CA GLU A 190 4.72 -5.57 -9.31
C GLU A 190 6.25 -5.72 -9.26
N VAL A 191 6.90 -5.58 -10.42
CA VAL A 191 8.35 -5.79 -10.56
C VAL A 191 9.19 -4.85 -9.68
N ASN A 192 8.63 -3.70 -9.30
CA ASN A 192 9.27 -2.65 -8.51
C ASN A 192 8.63 -2.46 -7.13
N ALA A 193 7.96 -3.46 -6.58
CA ALA A 193 7.45 -3.42 -5.22
C ALA A 193 8.58 -3.14 -4.22
N ILE A 194 8.28 -2.41 -3.14
CA ILE A 194 9.28 -2.03 -2.12
C ILE A 194 8.88 -2.63 -0.77
N ILE A 195 9.83 -3.28 -0.10
CA ILE A 195 9.69 -3.81 1.26
C ILE A 195 9.61 -2.63 2.24
N VAL A 196 8.64 -2.65 3.16
CA VAL A 196 8.32 -1.52 4.04
C VAL A 196 8.98 -1.60 5.41
N SER A 197 9.38 -2.79 5.86
CA SER A 197 10.04 -3.03 7.16
C SER A 197 10.98 -4.24 7.09
N GLY A 198 11.59 -4.61 8.23
CA GLY A 198 12.45 -5.78 8.34
C GLY A 198 13.86 -5.60 7.76
N PRO A 199 14.63 -6.70 7.65
CA PRO A 199 16.06 -6.66 7.29
C PRO A 199 16.32 -6.18 5.86
N TYR A 200 15.32 -6.23 5.00
CA TYR A 200 15.38 -5.78 3.60
C TYR A 200 14.56 -4.52 3.33
N GLN A 201 14.23 -3.73 4.37
CA GLN A 201 13.48 -2.50 4.21
C GLN A 201 14.04 -1.61 3.09
N GLY A 202 13.14 -1.07 2.27
CA GLY A 202 13.47 -0.19 1.17
C GLY A 202 14.04 -0.90 -0.07
N LYS A 203 14.04 -2.25 -0.13
CA LYS A 203 14.57 -3.02 -1.26
C LYS A 203 13.49 -3.43 -2.24
N THR A 204 13.86 -3.50 -3.52
CA THR A 204 13.06 -4.06 -4.61
C THR A 204 13.46 -5.51 -4.89
N PRO A 205 12.68 -6.30 -5.65
CA PRO A 205 13.12 -7.62 -6.11
C PRO A 205 14.48 -7.59 -6.81
N LEU A 206 14.76 -6.57 -7.64
CA LEU A 206 16.05 -6.43 -8.30
C LEU A 206 17.21 -6.18 -7.32
N ASP A 207 17.00 -5.37 -6.27
CA ASP A 207 18.01 -5.18 -5.24
C ASP A 207 18.39 -6.49 -4.55
N LEU A 208 17.38 -7.34 -4.26
CA LEU A 208 17.60 -8.65 -3.63
C LEU A 208 18.37 -9.59 -4.57
N ALA A 209 17.96 -9.69 -5.83
CA ALA A 209 18.66 -10.50 -6.81
C ALA A 209 20.14 -10.11 -6.96
N ILE A 210 20.43 -8.80 -7.05
CA ILE A 210 21.81 -8.29 -7.13
C ILE A 210 22.58 -8.60 -5.85
N ARG A 211 22.01 -8.29 -4.67
CA ARG A 211 22.64 -8.52 -3.37
C ARG A 211 23.03 -9.97 -3.15
N HIS A 212 22.17 -10.89 -3.59
CA HIS A 212 22.36 -12.34 -3.42
C HIS A 212 22.98 -13.02 -4.65
N LYS A 213 23.52 -12.23 -5.59
CA LYS A 213 24.25 -12.69 -6.80
C LYS A 213 23.44 -13.64 -7.68
N LYS A 214 22.12 -13.40 -7.76
CA LYS A 214 21.19 -14.13 -8.62
C LYS A 214 21.14 -13.45 -9.99
N ASN A 215 22.22 -13.60 -10.75
CA ASN A 215 22.44 -12.82 -11.98
C ASN A 215 21.36 -13.05 -13.03
N GLU A 216 20.95 -14.30 -13.27
CA GLU A 216 19.90 -14.63 -14.25
C GLU A 216 18.56 -14.00 -13.88
N THR A 217 18.18 -14.06 -12.58
CA THR A 217 16.96 -13.41 -12.08
C THR A 217 17.07 -11.89 -12.17
N ALA A 218 18.25 -11.32 -11.88
CA ALA A 218 18.46 -9.87 -12.01
C ALA A 218 18.29 -9.42 -13.48
N ASP A 219 18.80 -10.18 -14.44
CA ASP A 219 18.65 -9.87 -15.86
C ASP A 219 17.20 -10.06 -16.33
N LEU A 220 16.51 -11.10 -15.87
CA LEU A 220 15.09 -11.28 -16.09
C LEU A 220 14.28 -10.07 -15.58
N LEU A 221 14.52 -9.64 -14.33
CA LEU A 221 13.85 -8.49 -13.74
C LEU A 221 14.12 -7.21 -14.55
N ARG A 222 15.37 -6.95 -14.96
CA ARG A 222 15.72 -5.79 -15.81
C ARG A 222 14.98 -5.81 -17.14
N LYS A 223 14.90 -6.96 -17.79
CA LYS A 223 14.15 -7.16 -19.05
C LYS A 223 12.69 -6.76 -18.90
N HIS A 224 12.10 -7.00 -17.73
CA HIS A 224 10.71 -6.64 -17.41
C HIS A 224 10.56 -5.29 -16.69
N GLY A 225 11.55 -4.41 -16.78
CA GLY A 225 11.47 -3.06 -16.24
C GLY A 225 11.78 -2.94 -14.74
N GLY A 226 12.37 -3.98 -14.15
CA GLY A 226 12.85 -3.95 -12.77
C GLY A 226 13.92 -2.87 -12.57
N ARG A 227 13.81 -2.15 -11.47
CA ARG A 227 14.74 -1.09 -11.05
C ARG A 227 15.14 -1.32 -9.61
N THR A 228 16.35 -0.87 -9.26
CA THR A 228 16.75 -0.78 -7.84
C THR A 228 16.01 0.35 -7.13
N ALA A 229 15.89 0.25 -5.82
CA ALA A 229 15.27 1.30 -5.01
C ALA A 229 15.99 2.65 -5.18
N GLU A 230 17.33 2.62 -5.34
CA GLU A 230 18.12 3.83 -5.61
C GLU A 230 17.67 4.50 -6.91
N VAL A 231 17.53 3.74 -7.98
CA VAL A 231 17.07 4.25 -9.28
C VAL A 231 15.64 4.78 -9.19
N LEU A 232 14.75 4.04 -8.50
CA LEU A 232 13.35 4.50 -8.31
C LEU A 232 13.27 5.81 -7.53
N ALA A 233 14.12 5.99 -6.51
CA ALA A 233 14.18 7.22 -5.73
C ALA A 233 14.70 8.42 -6.54
N LEU A 234 15.48 8.16 -7.61
CA LEU A 234 16.01 9.19 -8.51
C LEU A 234 15.06 9.51 -9.66
N MET A 235 14.06 8.65 -9.92
CA MET A 235 13.06 8.94 -10.96
C MET A 235 12.24 10.14 -10.57
N PRO A 236 12.11 11.15 -11.46
CA PRO A 236 11.27 12.31 -11.19
C PRO A 236 9.82 11.82 -10.97
N ARG A 237 9.23 12.24 -9.86
CA ARG A 237 7.81 12.00 -9.61
C ARG A 237 6.99 12.83 -10.58
N LEU A 238 5.88 12.30 -11.08
CA LEU A 238 4.94 13.07 -11.91
C LEU A 238 4.46 14.37 -11.20
N SER A 239 4.44 14.39 -9.87
CA SER A 239 4.17 15.57 -9.05
C SER A 239 5.28 16.63 -9.11
N ASP A 240 6.52 16.25 -9.48
CA ASP A 240 7.66 17.16 -9.58
C ASP A 240 7.78 17.75 -10.97
N ILE A 241 6.99 17.24 -11.92
CA ILE A 241 6.80 17.82 -13.25
C ILE A 241 5.69 18.88 -13.12
N ARG A 242 6.06 20.07 -12.64
CA ARG A 242 5.16 21.22 -12.67
C ARG A 242 5.11 21.76 -14.09
N THR A 243 4.07 21.40 -14.84
CA THR A 243 3.67 22.17 -16.02
C THR A 243 3.01 23.46 -15.53
N TYR A 244 3.73 24.58 -15.64
CA TYR A 244 3.15 25.89 -15.39
C TYR A 244 2.24 26.25 -16.58
N TRP A 245 0.94 25.99 -16.48
CA TRP A 245 -0.07 26.25 -17.52
C TRP A 245 -0.67 27.66 -17.47
N GLU A 246 -0.35 28.45 -16.47
CA GLU A 246 -0.93 29.79 -16.35
C GLU A 246 0.07 30.87 -16.74
N ARG A 247 -0.01 31.36 -17.99
CA ARG A 247 0.49 32.62 -18.51
C ARG A 247 1.69 32.66 -19.43
N VAL A 248 2.31 31.59 -19.87
CA VAL A 248 3.39 31.71 -20.87
C VAL A 248 3.22 30.67 -21.96
N GLN A 249 3.48 31.06 -23.20
CA GLN A 249 3.39 30.24 -24.42
C GLN A 249 4.44 29.13 -24.53
N LEU A 250 5.10 28.76 -23.42
CA LEU A 250 6.18 27.80 -23.34
C LEU A 250 5.85 26.77 -22.28
N ALA A 251 5.97 25.49 -22.62
CA ALA A 251 5.93 24.41 -21.61
C ALA A 251 7.30 24.32 -20.92
N GLU A 252 7.36 24.69 -19.65
CA GLU A 252 8.55 24.51 -18.83
C GLU A 252 8.40 23.23 -18.00
N LEU A 253 9.40 22.35 -18.10
CA LEU A 253 9.50 21.12 -17.35
C LEU A 253 10.64 21.23 -16.35
N ALA A 254 10.33 21.18 -15.05
CA ALA A 254 11.36 21.04 -14.02
C ALA A 254 11.70 19.55 -13.83
N ILE A 255 12.92 19.17 -14.19
CA ILE A 255 13.44 17.81 -14.07
C ILE A 255 14.27 17.73 -12.79
N ASN A 256 13.74 17.08 -11.77
CA ASN A 256 14.47 16.78 -10.54
C ASN A 256 15.08 15.38 -10.65
N GLY A 257 16.40 15.30 -10.60
CA GLY A 257 17.09 14.03 -10.72
C GLY A 257 18.54 14.12 -10.22
N LYS A 258 19.28 13.04 -10.38
CA LYS A 258 20.72 13.00 -10.00
C LYS A 258 21.56 13.65 -11.10
N VAL A 259 22.41 14.58 -10.69
CA VAL A 259 23.37 15.25 -11.58
C VAL A 259 24.30 14.22 -12.21
N GLY A 260 24.57 14.36 -13.48
CA GLY A 260 25.44 13.48 -14.27
C GLY A 260 24.72 12.30 -14.94
N LEU A 261 23.45 12.04 -14.63
CA LEU A 261 22.67 11.02 -15.33
C LEU A 261 21.94 11.59 -16.55
N LYS A 262 21.66 10.71 -17.51
CA LYS A 262 20.92 11.04 -18.74
C LYS A 262 19.46 10.69 -18.61
N TYR A 263 18.63 11.55 -19.15
CA TYR A 263 17.16 11.41 -19.16
C TYR A 263 16.62 11.63 -20.57
N GLU A 264 15.69 10.80 -20.99
CA GLU A 264 14.85 11.07 -22.17
C GLU A 264 13.64 11.89 -21.77
N VAL A 265 13.41 12.98 -22.46
CA VAL A 265 12.17 13.76 -22.37
C VAL A 265 11.25 13.27 -23.48
N LEU A 266 10.10 12.73 -23.10
CA LEU A 266 9.13 12.18 -24.02
C LEU A 266 7.85 13.02 -24.00
N TYR A 267 7.14 13.05 -25.13
CA TYR A 267 5.81 13.63 -25.22
C TYR A 267 4.79 12.64 -25.79
N SER A 268 3.53 12.86 -25.47
CA SER A 268 2.40 12.12 -26.04
C SER A 268 1.21 13.08 -26.18
N SER A 269 0.41 12.90 -27.23
CA SER A 269 -0.85 13.63 -27.43
C SER A 269 -2.07 12.86 -26.90
N ASP A 270 -1.94 11.56 -26.62
CA ASP A 270 -3.05 10.65 -26.31
C ASP A 270 -2.80 9.75 -25.09
N LEU A 271 -1.65 9.89 -24.42
CA LEU A 271 -1.17 9.07 -23.31
C LEU A 271 -0.92 7.58 -23.67
N LYS A 272 -1.00 7.21 -24.94
CA LYS A 272 -0.79 5.84 -25.40
C LYS A 272 0.57 5.67 -26.08
N GLU A 273 0.87 6.55 -27.04
CA GLU A 273 2.15 6.53 -27.75
C GLU A 273 3.05 7.66 -27.23
N TRP A 274 4.31 7.32 -26.94
CA TRP A 274 5.29 8.25 -26.39
C TRP A 274 6.48 8.38 -27.33
N HIS A 275 6.78 9.59 -27.72
CA HIS A 275 7.87 9.93 -28.63
C HIS A 275 8.99 10.62 -27.86
N VAL A 276 10.23 10.22 -28.11
CA VAL A 276 11.39 10.91 -27.55
C VAL A 276 11.50 12.28 -28.22
N MET A 277 11.47 13.32 -27.39
CA MET A 277 11.62 14.71 -27.84
C MET A 277 13.07 15.16 -27.72
N ASP A 278 13.71 14.80 -26.61
CA ASP A 278 15.08 15.17 -26.34
C ASP A 278 15.73 14.22 -25.34
N THR A 279 17.07 14.24 -25.30
CA THR A 279 17.88 13.54 -24.32
C THR A 279 18.74 14.55 -23.59
N VAL A 280 18.55 14.68 -22.30
CA VAL A 280 19.23 15.67 -21.47
C VAL A 280 20.12 15.01 -20.42
N THR A 281 21.29 15.57 -20.17
CA THR A 281 22.13 15.23 -19.02
C THR A 281 21.93 16.30 -17.96
N LEU A 282 21.61 15.90 -16.72
CA LEU A 282 21.46 16.86 -15.64
C LEU A 282 22.83 17.40 -15.22
N GLU A 283 23.08 18.66 -15.50
CA GLU A 283 24.27 19.38 -14.99
C GLU A 283 23.99 19.95 -13.59
N THR A 284 22.75 20.32 -13.33
CA THR A 284 22.25 20.81 -12.03
C THR A 284 20.88 20.22 -11.75
N SER A 285 20.44 20.19 -10.49
CA SER A 285 19.09 19.74 -10.13
C SER A 285 18.41 20.82 -9.26
N PRO A 286 17.18 21.28 -9.65
CA PRO A 286 16.43 20.89 -10.84
C PRO A 286 16.95 21.54 -12.14
N LEU A 287 16.85 20.80 -13.25
CA LEU A 287 17.02 21.36 -14.58
C LEU A 287 15.63 21.83 -15.10
N VAL A 288 15.56 23.04 -15.61
CA VAL A 288 14.38 23.53 -16.31
C VAL A 288 14.54 23.26 -17.81
N TYR A 289 13.73 22.36 -18.34
CA TYR A 289 13.69 22.06 -19.77
C TYR A 289 12.56 22.86 -20.43
N VAL A 290 12.87 23.53 -21.52
CA VAL A 290 11.91 24.32 -22.29
C VAL A 290 11.65 23.64 -23.62
N ASP A 291 10.39 23.24 -23.88
CA ASP A 291 9.98 22.72 -25.19
C ASP A 291 9.96 23.84 -26.24
N LYS A 292 11.06 23.97 -26.98
CA LYS A 292 11.20 24.95 -28.02
C LYS A 292 10.22 24.76 -29.18
N SER A 293 9.73 23.52 -29.40
CA SER A 293 8.79 23.24 -30.47
C SER A 293 7.39 23.83 -30.21
N ALA A 294 7.08 24.16 -28.97
CA ALA A 294 5.85 24.86 -28.61
C ALA A 294 5.82 26.32 -28.99
N THR A 295 6.99 26.91 -29.29
CA THR A 295 7.12 28.35 -29.61
C THR A 295 6.96 28.70 -31.09
N GLU A 296 7.01 27.73 -31.99
CA GLU A 296 7.02 27.94 -33.43
C GLU A 296 5.62 28.02 -34.08
N CYS A 297 4.55 27.90 -33.29
CA CYS A 297 3.20 27.95 -33.82
C CYS A 297 2.62 29.38 -33.84
N PRO A 298 2.15 29.87 -35.03
CA PRO A 298 1.42 31.13 -35.09
C PRO A 298 0.14 31.11 -34.26
N HIS A 299 -0.33 32.25 -33.79
CA HIS A 299 -1.44 32.54 -32.88
C HIS A 299 -2.79 31.79 -33.10
N TRP A 300 -2.92 30.99 -34.16
CA TRP A 300 -4.18 30.33 -34.56
C TRP A 300 -4.15 28.80 -34.51
N CYS A 301 -3.06 28.16 -34.08
CA CYS A 301 -2.97 26.73 -33.92
C CYS A 301 -3.49 26.32 -32.55
N LEU A 302 -4.66 25.69 -32.52
CA LEU A 302 -5.07 24.83 -31.41
C LEU A 302 -4.11 23.60 -31.42
N GLN A 303 -2.97 23.73 -30.76
CA GLN A 303 -2.09 22.57 -30.57
C GLN A 303 -2.83 21.54 -29.70
N PRO A 304 -2.79 20.25 -30.07
CA PRO A 304 -3.31 19.22 -29.19
C PRO A 304 -2.56 19.24 -27.87
N MET A 305 -3.28 19.06 -26.78
CA MET A 305 -2.70 18.96 -25.44
C MET A 305 -1.55 17.96 -25.49
N ARG A 306 -0.33 18.36 -25.12
CA ARG A 306 0.81 17.46 -25.02
C ARG A 306 1.02 17.05 -23.57
N PHE A 307 1.22 15.77 -23.38
CA PHE A 307 1.63 15.21 -22.10
C PHE A 307 3.12 14.95 -22.15
N TYR A 308 3.82 15.21 -21.03
CA TYR A 308 5.26 15.03 -20.95
C TYR A 308 5.63 13.97 -19.91
N ARG A 309 6.66 13.26 -20.18
CA ARG A 309 7.22 12.23 -19.31
C ARG A 309 8.74 12.27 -19.39
N VAL A 310 9.40 12.05 -18.26
CA VAL A 310 10.85 11.95 -18.22
C VAL A 310 11.22 10.52 -17.85
N LYS A 311 12.18 9.94 -18.57
CA LYS A 311 12.66 8.59 -18.39
C LYS A 311 14.16 8.62 -18.19
N LEU A 312 14.65 8.00 -17.12
CA LEU A 312 16.08 7.78 -16.90
C LEU A 312 16.60 6.74 -17.91
N ILE A 313 17.75 7.02 -18.55
CA ILE A 313 18.40 6.14 -19.55
C ILE A 313 19.81 5.73 -19.18
N GLU A 314 20.22 5.79 -17.92
CA GLU A 314 21.54 5.47 -17.36
C GLU A 314 22.44 6.65 -17.08
#